data_65d2587ae852623b6421be9e57becc84
#
_entry.id   65d2587ae852623b6421be9e57becc84
#
_cell.length_a   1.000
_cell.length_b   1.000
_cell.length_c   1.000
_cell.angle_alpha   90.00
_cell.angle_beta   90.00
_cell.angle_gamma   90.00
#
_symmetry.space_group_name_H-M   'P 1'
#
loop_
_entity.id
_entity.type
_entity.pdbx_description
1 polymer ?
#
loop_
_entity_poly.entity_id
_entity_poly.type
_entity_poly.pdbx_seq_one_letter_code
_entity_poly.pdbx_strand_id
1 'polypeptide(L)'
;MSHQQPATSFQQPDSSFPPLSWESIEALLHRVQKPGRYVGGEFNAIHKPWDEVHTRVCLAFPDLYDLGMSNFALQILYDLLNRREDTLAERTYLPAPDMIVALRQAGLPLYTLESTRPVAAFDILAISTAYEQLFTNTLELLDLAGIPLRAAERDERHPLVIGGGHGAFNPEPISDFFDVFVIGEAEEVILELLEAYQATRALPREAQLRALLRIEGLYVPRFYRPEYTREGDFAGITPLIAEAPPRIQRRIVGTLPPTPIRQIVPNIETTHDRGVIEIQRGCTHGCRFCQAGVITRPVRERPAAEIASDVFAIAAATGYNEIGFLSLSSADHTEIETLLQTLQQQCAELHLGFSLPSLRIDAFSVALAEGLTGSRKSGFTFAPEAATEALRRRINKDIRTEDLLTLAGEVFQRGWRTLKLYFMIGLPGETDEDVLAIADLAHELRRIGVRLGGRKTEIHVSVSTFVPKPQTAFQWEAFADGETIARRQALLFQHLRGRGFKVSWNKYAATSIEALLTRGDRRLNALIERAWQLGARFDAWDEWW
;
A
#
# COMPACT_ATOMS: atom_id res chain seq x y z
N MET A 1 25.39 -32.42 -43.03
CA MET A 1 24.04 -31.88 -42.97
C MET A 1 24.04 -30.89 -41.79
N SER A 2 24.19 -29.62 -42.12
CA SER A 2 24.28 -28.53 -41.17
C SER A 2 22.84 -28.08 -40.78
N HIS A 3 22.47 -28.27 -39.52
CA HIS A 3 21.27 -27.71 -38.96
C HIS A 3 21.48 -26.19 -38.73
N GLN A 4 20.99 -25.38 -39.65
CA GLN A 4 20.76 -23.97 -39.41
C GLN A 4 19.53 -23.85 -38.51
N GLN A 5 19.71 -23.36 -37.29
CA GLN A 5 18.61 -22.82 -36.47
C GLN A 5 18.04 -21.57 -37.14
N PRO A 6 16.72 -21.39 -37.17
CA PRO A 6 16.13 -20.16 -37.68
C PRO A 6 16.49 -19.01 -36.72
N ALA A 7 17.13 -18.00 -37.26
CA ALA A 7 17.33 -16.72 -36.58
C ALA A 7 15.96 -16.12 -36.29
N THR A 8 15.58 -16.06 -35.02
CA THR A 8 14.45 -15.26 -34.56
C THR A 8 14.77 -13.80 -34.82
N SER A 9 14.12 -13.22 -35.81
CA SER A 9 14.17 -11.78 -36.06
C SER A 9 13.51 -11.06 -34.87
N PHE A 10 14.33 -10.51 -34.00
CA PHE A 10 13.87 -9.56 -32.99
C PHE A 10 13.27 -8.36 -33.70
N GLN A 11 11.99 -8.09 -33.49
CA GLN A 11 11.42 -6.79 -33.86
C GLN A 11 12.20 -5.73 -33.06
N GLN A 12 12.81 -4.79 -33.78
CA GLN A 12 13.46 -3.64 -33.15
C GLN A 12 12.45 -2.90 -32.29
N PRO A 13 12.85 -2.41 -31.09
CA PRO A 13 11.99 -1.58 -30.25
C PRO A 13 11.47 -0.40 -31.07
N ASP A 14 10.19 -0.07 -30.86
CA ASP A 14 9.54 1.00 -31.58
C ASP A 14 10.26 2.33 -31.29
N SER A 15 10.95 2.86 -32.29
CA SER A 15 11.70 4.13 -32.20
C SER A 15 10.79 5.36 -32.04
N SER A 16 9.47 5.15 -31.96
CA SER A 16 8.46 6.22 -31.85
C SER A 16 8.44 6.92 -30.49
N PHE A 17 9.06 6.34 -29.43
CA PHE A 17 9.07 6.91 -28.08
C PHE A 17 10.50 7.11 -27.53
N PRO A 18 11.27 8.12 -28.02
CA PRO A 18 12.58 8.42 -27.47
C PRO A 18 12.48 8.94 -26.02
N PRO A 19 13.56 8.88 -25.24
CA PRO A 19 13.63 9.55 -23.96
C PRO A 19 13.33 11.04 -24.10
N LEU A 20 12.66 11.65 -23.12
CA LEU A 20 12.53 13.11 -23.08
C LEU A 20 13.91 13.74 -22.89
N SER A 21 14.16 14.82 -23.61
CA SER A 21 15.42 15.55 -23.46
C SER A 21 15.49 16.21 -22.07
N TRP A 22 16.67 16.27 -21.50
CA TRP A 22 16.87 16.94 -20.21
C TRP A 22 16.43 18.41 -20.25
N GLU A 23 16.67 19.11 -21.35
CA GLU A 23 16.23 20.49 -21.55
C GLU A 23 14.72 20.64 -21.40
N SER A 24 13.95 19.70 -21.96
CA SER A 24 12.49 19.71 -21.84
C SER A 24 12.04 19.48 -20.40
N ILE A 25 12.69 18.56 -19.68
CA ILE A 25 12.39 18.28 -18.27
C ILE A 25 12.79 19.48 -17.40
N GLU A 26 14.00 20.02 -17.57
CA GLU A 26 14.51 21.16 -16.81
C GLU A 26 13.58 22.38 -16.93
N ALA A 27 13.04 22.65 -18.12
CA ALA A 27 12.06 23.71 -18.33
C ALA A 27 10.77 23.52 -17.50
N LEU A 28 10.37 22.29 -17.19
CA LEU A 28 9.25 21.99 -16.30
C LEU A 28 9.64 22.18 -14.82
N LEU A 29 10.86 21.80 -14.43
CA LEU A 29 11.33 21.84 -13.04
C LEU A 29 11.31 23.25 -12.43
N HIS A 30 11.53 24.28 -13.25
CA HIS A 30 11.43 25.68 -12.83
C HIS A 30 10.00 26.15 -12.52
N ARG A 31 8.98 25.33 -12.84
CA ARG A 31 7.56 25.67 -12.71
C ARG A 31 6.86 24.94 -11.58
N VAL A 32 7.58 24.08 -10.84
CA VAL A 32 7.02 23.20 -9.82
C VAL A 32 7.64 23.44 -8.44
N GLN A 33 6.88 23.15 -7.39
CA GLN A 33 7.30 23.42 -6.01
C GLN A 33 8.40 22.45 -5.50
N LYS A 34 8.36 21.19 -5.94
CA LYS A 34 9.31 20.15 -5.51
C LYS A 34 9.94 19.46 -6.72
N PRO A 35 10.90 20.11 -7.42
CA PRO A 35 11.51 19.55 -8.63
C PRO A 35 12.22 18.23 -8.41
N GLY A 36 12.76 17.98 -7.21
CA GLY A 36 13.44 16.73 -6.87
C GLY A 36 12.57 15.46 -6.96
N ARG A 37 11.26 15.58 -7.13
CA ARG A 37 10.36 14.44 -7.40
C ARG A 37 10.50 13.86 -8.81
N TYR A 38 11.10 14.64 -9.74
CA TYR A 38 10.99 14.39 -11.17
C TYR A 38 12.34 14.26 -11.88
N VAL A 39 13.44 14.38 -11.15
CA VAL A 39 14.80 14.43 -11.73
C VAL A 39 15.42 13.04 -11.93
N GLY A 40 14.94 12.02 -11.22
CA GLY A 40 15.58 10.70 -11.23
C GLY A 40 17.00 10.73 -10.63
N GLY A 41 17.84 9.75 -11.00
CA GLY A 41 19.23 9.68 -10.56
C GLY A 41 19.40 9.40 -9.06
N GLU A 42 18.42 8.77 -8.44
CA GLU A 42 18.47 8.38 -7.03
C GLU A 42 19.58 7.34 -6.80
N PHE A 43 20.19 7.41 -5.62
CA PHE A 43 21.21 6.44 -5.26
C PHE A 43 20.62 5.01 -5.23
N ASN A 44 21.35 4.06 -5.79
CA ASN A 44 20.93 2.68 -6.04
C ASN A 44 19.87 2.47 -7.14
N ALA A 45 19.45 3.50 -7.87
CA ALA A 45 18.63 3.29 -9.07
C ALA A 45 19.38 2.42 -10.09
N ILE A 46 18.68 1.50 -10.74
CA ILE A 46 19.27 0.55 -11.68
C ILE A 46 19.04 1.05 -13.11
N HIS A 47 20.10 1.09 -13.89
CA HIS A 47 20.06 1.45 -15.30
C HIS A 47 20.54 0.28 -16.13
N LYS A 48 19.78 -0.10 -17.17
CA LYS A 48 20.16 -1.11 -18.16
C LYS A 48 19.99 -0.53 -19.56
N PRO A 49 20.80 -0.96 -20.53
CA PRO A 49 20.61 -0.56 -21.91
C PRO A 49 19.22 -1.00 -22.41
N TRP A 50 18.45 -0.07 -22.91
CA TRP A 50 17.08 -0.27 -23.36
C TRP A 50 16.96 -1.36 -24.43
N ASP A 51 17.92 -1.41 -25.34
CA ASP A 51 17.91 -2.30 -26.51
C ASP A 51 18.46 -3.70 -26.21
N GLU A 52 19.01 -3.92 -25.01
CA GLU A 52 19.60 -5.20 -24.60
C GLU A 52 18.62 -6.06 -23.79
N VAL A 53 17.46 -5.53 -23.41
CA VAL A 53 16.46 -6.26 -22.64
C VAL A 53 15.28 -6.70 -23.52
N HIS A 54 14.69 -7.83 -23.16
CA HIS A 54 13.54 -8.37 -23.89
C HIS A 54 12.21 -7.77 -23.44
N THR A 55 12.09 -7.43 -22.16
CA THR A 55 10.85 -6.91 -21.58
C THR A 55 11.11 -5.70 -20.70
N ARG A 56 10.29 -4.67 -20.85
CA ARG A 56 10.36 -3.42 -20.12
C ARG A 56 9.10 -3.24 -19.30
N VAL A 57 9.27 -3.09 -18.00
CA VAL A 57 8.18 -2.95 -17.03
C VAL A 57 8.24 -1.58 -16.39
N CYS A 58 7.18 -0.79 -16.54
CA CYS A 58 7.02 0.43 -15.76
C CYS A 58 6.24 0.10 -14.48
N LEU A 59 6.87 0.26 -13.32
CA LEU A 59 6.24 0.15 -12.01
C LEU A 59 5.68 1.52 -11.62
N ALA A 60 4.36 1.61 -11.47
CA ALA A 60 3.68 2.86 -11.21
C ALA A 60 2.98 2.87 -9.84
N PHE A 61 3.13 3.96 -9.12
CA PHE A 61 2.31 4.25 -7.95
C PHE A 61 1.46 5.49 -8.25
N PRO A 62 0.11 5.38 -8.24
CA PRO A 62 -0.76 6.46 -8.66
C PRO A 62 -0.99 7.50 -7.54
N ASP A 63 0.09 7.95 -6.92
CA ASP A 63 0.14 9.04 -5.96
C ASP A 63 1.53 9.70 -6.00
N LEU A 64 1.71 10.75 -5.20
CA LEU A 64 2.94 11.54 -5.17
C LEU A 64 4.17 10.68 -4.89
N TYR A 65 5.29 11.09 -5.45
CA TYR A 65 6.62 10.50 -5.23
C TYR A 65 6.94 10.27 -3.75
N ASP A 66 6.63 11.25 -2.87
CA ASP A 66 6.90 11.18 -1.43
C ASP A 66 6.19 9.99 -0.74
N LEU A 67 5.01 9.62 -1.22
CA LEU A 67 4.26 8.45 -0.74
C LEU A 67 4.70 7.17 -1.45
N GLY A 68 4.84 7.23 -2.77
CA GLY A 68 5.16 6.06 -3.58
C GLY A 68 6.56 5.49 -3.29
N MET A 69 7.55 6.36 -3.02
CA MET A 69 8.91 5.92 -2.61
C MET A 69 8.91 5.17 -1.27
N SER A 70 7.91 5.44 -0.42
CA SER A 70 7.72 4.73 0.85
C SER A 70 7.00 3.38 0.69
N ASN A 71 6.53 3.03 -0.51
CA ASN A 71 5.87 1.75 -0.79
C ASN A 71 6.89 0.63 -1.00
N PHE A 72 7.06 -0.21 0.03
CA PHE A 72 8.08 -1.27 -0.01
C PHE A 72 7.78 -2.36 -1.03
N ALA A 73 6.51 -2.62 -1.36
CA ALA A 73 6.16 -3.60 -2.39
C ALA A 73 6.72 -3.23 -3.78
N LEU A 74 6.74 -1.92 -4.12
CA LEU A 74 7.38 -1.46 -5.36
C LEU A 74 8.90 -1.71 -5.34
N GLN A 75 9.56 -1.52 -4.20
CA GLN A 75 10.99 -1.78 -4.08
C GLN A 75 11.32 -3.28 -4.21
N ILE A 76 10.47 -4.16 -3.64
CA ILE A 76 10.59 -5.62 -3.82
C ILE A 76 10.47 -6.00 -5.29
N LEU A 77 9.43 -5.51 -5.98
CA LEU A 77 9.22 -5.82 -7.39
C LEU A 77 10.30 -5.21 -8.30
N TYR A 78 10.75 -4.01 -7.99
CA TYR A 78 11.84 -3.35 -8.71
C TYR A 78 13.15 -4.15 -8.64
N ASP A 79 13.52 -4.57 -7.44
CA ASP A 79 14.71 -5.39 -7.21
C ASP A 79 14.59 -6.75 -7.90
N LEU A 80 13.44 -7.43 -7.72
CA LEU A 80 13.16 -8.74 -8.29
C LEU A 80 13.25 -8.74 -9.82
N LEU A 81 12.59 -7.78 -10.47
CA LEU A 81 12.55 -7.66 -11.92
C LEU A 81 13.93 -7.29 -12.48
N ASN A 82 14.64 -6.38 -11.81
CA ASN A 82 15.96 -5.94 -12.26
C ASN A 82 17.09 -6.94 -11.99
N ARG A 83 16.89 -7.98 -11.16
CA ARG A 83 17.83 -9.13 -11.06
C ARG A 83 17.84 -9.99 -12.32
N ARG A 84 16.80 -9.94 -13.15
CA ARG A 84 16.78 -10.66 -14.43
C ARG A 84 17.59 -9.89 -15.47
N GLU A 85 18.42 -10.57 -16.24
CA GLU A 85 19.22 -9.95 -17.32
C GLU A 85 18.33 -9.49 -18.49
N ASP A 86 17.26 -10.21 -18.76
CA ASP A 86 16.35 -9.99 -19.89
C ASP A 86 15.24 -8.95 -19.63
N THR A 87 15.17 -8.39 -18.44
CA THR A 87 14.09 -7.49 -18.01
C THR A 87 14.65 -6.19 -17.45
N LEU A 88 14.03 -5.07 -17.81
CA LEU A 88 14.24 -3.75 -17.21
C LEU A 88 12.97 -3.32 -16.50
N ALA A 89 13.08 -2.94 -15.23
CA ALA A 89 12.01 -2.29 -14.50
C ALA A 89 12.41 -0.85 -14.15
N GLU A 90 11.52 0.10 -14.47
CA GLU A 90 11.67 1.52 -14.14
C GLU A 90 10.43 2.01 -13.38
N ARG A 91 10.56 3.18 -12.73
CA ARG A 91 9.51 3.69 -11.83
C ARG A 91 8.89 4.97 -12.35
N THR A 92 7.58 5.11 -12.07
CA THR A 92 6.87 6.37 -12.25
C THR A 92 5.87 6.59 -11.12
N TYR A 93 5.54 7.84 -10.86
CA TYR A 93 4.58 8.27 -9.83
C TYR A 93 3.61 9.27 -10.45
N LEU A 94 2.41 9.39 -9.88
CA LEU A 94 1.52 10.46 -10.31
C LEU A 94 2.13 11.81 -9.90
N PRO A 95 2.37 12.73 -10.85
CA PRO A 95 2.93 14.03 -10.53
C PRO A 95 1.96 14.87 -9.70
N ALA A 96 2.50 15.82 -8.93
CA ALA A 96 1.70 16.83 -8.25
C ALA A 96 0.95 17.73 -9.25
N PRO A 97 -0.15 18.40 -8.82
CA PRO A 97 -0.99 19.19 -9.71
C PRO A 97 -0.24 20.25 -10.54
N ASP A 98 0.79 20.87 -9.98
CA ASP A 98 1.62 21.86 -10.69
C ASP A 98 2.40 21.22 -11.85
N MET A 99 2.95 20.01 -11.64
CA MET A 99 3.67 19.28 -12.70
C MET A 99 2.70 18.69 -13.72
N ILE A 100 1.50 18.24 -13.33
CA ILE A 100 0.44 17.80 -14.26
C ILE A 100 0.11 18.92 -15.24
N VAL A 101 -0.10 20.14 -14.73
CA VAL A 101 -0.37 21.32 -15.56
C VAL A 101 0.81 21.64 -16.46
N ALA A 102 2.03 21.55 -15.95
CA ALA A 102 3.23 21.84 -16.73
C ALA A 102 3.43 20.84 -17.89
N LEU A 103 3.27 19.53 -17.64
CA LEU A 103 3.33 18.48 -18.66
C LEU A 103 2.30 18.71 -19.76
N ARG A 104 1.03 18.93 -19.40
CA ARG A 104 -0.05 19.18 -20.37
C ARG A 104 0.20 20.43 -21.23
N GLN A 105 0.66 21.52 -20.61
CA GLN A 105 0.98 22.75 -21.35
C GLN A 105 2.17 22.60 -22.30
N ALA A 106 3.14 21.75 -21.95
CA ALA A 106 4.28 21.44 -22.79
C ALA A 106 3.99 20.37 -23.86
N GLY A 107 2.84 19.70 -23.78
CA GLY A 107 2.49 18.56 -24.65
C GLY A 107 3.41 17.35 -24.42
N LEU A 108 3.97 17.21 -23.22
CA LEU A 108 4.87 16.12 -22.84
C LEU A 108 4.11 15.04 -22.08
N PRO A 109 4.35 13.75 -22.39
CA PRO A 109 3.74 12.64 -21.68
C PRO A 109 4.38 12.40 -20.31
N LEU A 110 3.71 11.61 -19.45
CA LEU A 110 4.31 11.06 -18.24
C LEU A 110 5.48 10.14 -18.59
N TYR A 111 6.55 10.23 -17.82
CA TYR A 111 7.81 9.51 -18.05
C TYR A 111 8.31 8.79 -16.80
N THR A 112 9.25 7.86 -16.99
CA THR A 112 9.93 7.13 -15.92
C THR A 112 11.14 7.90 -15.38
N LEU A 113 11.51 7.65 -14.13
CA LEU A 113 12.58 8.38 -13.46
C LEU A 113 13.98 7.94 -13.90
N GLU A 114 14.18 6.68 -14.28
CA GLU A 114 15.47 6.13 -14.64
C GLU A 114 15.95 6.58 -16.02
N SER A 115 15.12 6.37 -17.05
CA SER A 115 15.50 6.65 -18.44
C SER A 115 14.81 7.86 -19.06
N THR A 116 13.91 8.51 -18.34
CA THR A 116 13.05 9.60 -18.82
C THR A 116 12.20 9.23 -20.06
N ARG A 117 11.96 7.93 -20.28
CA ARG A 117 11.12 7.47 -21.39
C ARG A 117 9.64 7.63 -21.08
N PRO A 118 8.82 7.94 -22.09
CA PRO A 118 7.37 7.93 -21.94
C PRO A 118 6.89 6.57 -21.41
N VAL A 119 5.94 6.58 -20.47
CA VAL A 119 5.37 5.35 -19.89
C VAL A 119 4.74 4.46 -20.96
N ALA A 120 4.16 5.05 -22.01
CA ALA A 120 3.58 4.31 -23.15
C ALA A 120 4.62 3.51 -23.96
N ALA A 121 5.94 3.76 -23.80
CA ALA A 121 6.99 3.02 -24.46
C ALA A 121 7.26 1.63 -23.87
N PHE A 122 6.74 1.35 -22.69
CA PHE A 122 6.98 0.11 -21.96
C PHE A 122 6.10 -1.04 -22.46
N ASP A 123 6.54 -2.26 -22.30
CA ASP A 123 5.78 -3.46 -22.64
C ASP A 123 4.65 -3.72 -21.64
N ILE A 124 4.90 -3.43 -20.36
CA ILE A 124 3.97 -3.63 -19.24
C ILE A 124 3.96 -2.38 -18.37
N LEU A 125 2.76 -1.92 -18.01
CA LEU A 125 2.53 -0.91 -16.99
C LEU A 125 1.90 -1.58 -15.77
N ALA A 126 2.67 -1.75 -14.69
CA ALA A 126 2.22 -2.36 -13.44
C ALA A 126 1.87 -1.28 -12.41
N ILE A 127 0.59 -1.15 -12.10
CA ILE A 127 0.06 -0.10 -11.22
C ILE A 127 -0.29 -0.69 -9.85
N SER A 128 0.27 -0.11 -8.80
CA SER A 128 -0.08 -0.47 -7.42
C SER A 128 -1.45 0.11 -7.04
N THR A 129 -2.45 -0.75 -6.85
CA THR A 129 -3.77 -0.41 -6.32
C THR A 129 -3.79 -0.64 -4.81
N ALA A 130 -2.99 0.15 -4.06
CA ALA A 130 -2.79 -0.05 -2.63
C ALA A 130 -4.07 0.20 -1.81
N TYR A 131 -4.89 1.16 -2.21
CA TYR A 131 -6.19 1.50 -1.61
C TYR A 131 -7.10 2.18 -2.64
N GLU A 132 -8.40 2.22 -2.36
CA GLU A 132 -9.42 2.53 -3.35
C GLU A 132 -9.45 4.00 -3.78
N GLN A 133 -9.06 4.95 -2.91
CA GLN A 133 -9.00 6.37 -3.27
C GLN A 133 -8.01 6.68 -4.40
N LEU A 134 -7.10 5.75 -4.71
CA LEU A 134 -6.17 5.87 -5.84
C LEU A 134 -6.83 5.66 -7.22
N PHE A 135 -8.10 5.29 -7.29
CA PHE A 135 -8.74 4.91 -8.55
C PHE A 135 -8.81 6.07 -9.55
N THR A 136 -9.19 7.28 -9.12
CA THR A 136 -9.16 8.45 -10.02
C THR A 136 -7.74 8.88 -10.38
N ASN A 137 -6.80 8.74 -9.46
CA ASN A 137 -5.38 8.98 -9.71
C ASN A 137 -4.82 8.01 -10.77
N THR A 138 -5.30 6.77 -10.78
CA THR A 138 -4.94 5.78 -11.80
C THR A 138 -5.38 6.24 -13.19
N LEU A 139 -6.58 6.79 -13.32
CA LEU A 139 -7.07 7.34 -14.59
C LEU A 139 -6.22 8.53 -15.03
N GLU A 140 -5.87 9.42 -14.12
CA GLU A 140 -5.00 10.56 -14.41
C GLU A 140 -3.61 10.11 -14.88
N LEU A 141 -3.06 9.07 -14.28
CA LEU A 141 -1.78 8.49 -14.69
C LEU A 141 -1.84 7.92 -16.10
N LEU A 142 -2.90 7.18 -16.45
CA LEU A 142 -3.13 6.63 -17.79
C LEU A 142 -3.28 7.75 -18.84
N ASP A 143 -4.08 8.79 -18.53
CA ASP A 143 -4.29 9.95 -19.42
C ASP A 143 -2.98 10.70 -19.68
N LEU A 144 -2.21 11.00 -18.63
CA LEU A 144 -0.91 11.65 -18.76
C LEU A 144 0.12 10.80 -19.51
N ALA A 145 0.01 9.49 -19.42
CA ALA A 145 0.86 8.57 -20.17
C ALA A 145 0.46 8.45 -21.65
N GLY A 146 -0.69 9.00 -22.06
CA GLY A 146 -1.25 8.85 -23.40
C GLY A 146 -1.74 7.43 -23.70
N ILE A 147 -2.09 6.66 -22.67
CA ILE A 147 -2.62 5.29 -22.77
C ILE A 147 -4.15 5.36 -22.69
N PRO A 148 -4.89 4.72 -23.63
CA PRO A 148 -6.35 4.69 -23.58
C PRO A 148 -6.85 4.21 -22.20
N LEU A 149 -7.81 4.93 -21.62
CA LEU A 149 -8.30 4.63 -20.27
C LEU A 149 -8.88 3.22 -20.21
N ARG A 150 -9.79 2.91 -21.13
CA ARG A 150 -10.48 1.62 -21.14
C ARG A 150 -9.63 0.52 -21.77
N ALA A 151 -9.52 -0.61 -21.09
CA ALA A 151 -8.80 -1.78 -21.59
C ALA A 151 -9.34 -2.28 -22.96
N ALA A 152 -10.63 -2.08 -23.23
CA ALA A 152 -11.25 -2.45 -24.51
C ALA A 152 -10.76 -1.62 -25.72
N GLU A 153 -10.18 -0.45 -25.48
CA GLU A 153 -9.65 0.47 -26.50
C GLU A 153 -8.17 0.23 -26.80
N ARG A 154 -7.50 -0.67 -26.03
CA ARG A 154 -6.09 -0.99 -26.19
C ARG A 154 -5.86 -2.15 -27.13
N ASP A 155 -4.85 -2.02 -27.96
CA ASP A 155 -4.34 -3.03 -28.89
C ASP A 155 -2.88 -3.38 -28.58
N GLU A 156 -2.22 -4.09 -29.49
CA GLU A 156 -0.84 -4.57 -29.36
C GLU A 156 0.22 -3.45 -29.24
N ARG A 157 -0.14 -2.21 -29.61
CA ARG A 157 0.77 -1.04 -29.53
C ARG A 157 0.83 -0.43 -28.13
N HIS A 158 -0.11 -0.79 -27.28
CA HIS A 158 -0.21 -0.25 -25.93
C HIS A 158 0.38 -1.22 -24.91
N PRO A 159 0.95 -0.73 -23.81
CA PRO A 159 1.42 -1.60 -22.72
C PRO A 159 0.29 -2.46 -22.19
N LEU A 160 0.65 -3.66 -21.68
CA LEU A 160 -0.26 -4.46 -20.87
C LEU A 160 -0.40 -3.76 -19.50
N VAL A 161 -1.60 -3.26 -19.18
CA VAL A 161 -1.87 -2.58 -17.93
C VAL A 161 -2.32 -3.59 -16.88
N ILE A 162 -1.49 -3.80 -15.87
CA ILE A 162 -1.76 -4.74 -14.78
C ILE A 162 -1.94 -4.00 -13.45
N GLY A 163 -2.89 -4.46 -12.64
CA GLY A 163 -3.17 -3.94 -11.30
C GLY A 163 -2.84 -4.96 -10.22
N GLY A 164 -2.34 -4.52 -9.07
CA GLY A 164 -2.08 -5.39 -7.92
C GLY A 164 -2.04 -4.60 -6.62
N GLY A 165 -2.14 -5.31 -5.50
CA GLY A 165 -2.18 -4.72 -4.16
C GLY A 165 -3.51 -4.95 -3.46
N HIS A 166 -3.73 -4.31 -2.30
CA HIS A 166 -4.92 -4.57 -1.47
C HIS A 166 -6.24 -4.23 -2.16
N GLY A 167 -6.30 -3.17 -2.96
CA GLY A 167 -7.49 -2.80 -3.73
C GLY A 167 -7.88 -3.82 -4.79
N ALA A 168 -6.93 -4.64 -5.27
CA ALA A 168 -7.21 -5.71 -6.22
C ALA A 168 -8.03 -6.88 -5.64
N PHE A 169 -8.24 -6.95 -4.33
CA PHE A 169 -9.13 -7.96 -3.71
C PHE A 169 -10.62 -7.69 -3.95
N ASN A 170 -10.98 -6.51 -4.43
CA ASN A 170 -12.22 -6.23 -5.13
C ASN A 170 -11.91 -5.39 -6.37
N PRO A 171 -11.53 -6.00 -7.50
CA PRO A 171 -11.09 -5.27 -8.68
C PRO A 171 -12.25 -4.68 -9.50
N GLU A 172 -13.49 -5.13 -9.27
CA GLU A 172 -14.64 -4.78 -10.10
C GLU A 172 -14.91 -3.27 -10.24
N PRO A 173 -14.78 -2.44 -9.18
CA PRO A 173 -14.99 -0.99 -9.29
C PRO A 173 -14.11 -0.27 -10.31
N ILE A 174 -12.95 -0.84 -10.67
CA ILE A 174 -11.97 -0.25 -11.60
C ILE A 174 -11.59 -1.21 -12.74
N SER A 175 -12.35 -2.28 -12.93
CA SER A 175 -11.99 -3.38 -13.82
C SER A 175 -11.92 -3.01 -15.30
N ASP A 176 -12.68 -2.01 -15.77
CA ASP A 176 -12.69 -1.58 -17.17
C ASP A 176 -11.38 -0.90 -17.60
N PHE A 177 -10.57 -0.44 -16.63
CA PHE A 177 -9.33 0.30 -16.88
C PHE A 177 -8.06 -0.56 -16.83
N PHE A 178 -8.19 -1.84 -16.49
CA PHE A 178 -7.07 -2.78 -16.41
C PHE A 178 -7.25 -3.96 -17.36
N ASP A 179 -6.16 -4.42 -17.93
CA ASP A 179 -6.16 -5.64 -18.73
C ASP A 179 -6.17 -6.88 -17.83
N VAL A 180 -5.41 -6.83 -16.73
CA VAL A 180 -5.21 -7.95 -15.79
C VAL A 180 -5.08 -7.43 -14.36
N PHE A 181 -5.59 -8.18 -13.39
CA PHE A 181 -5.27 -8.00 -11.97
C PHE A 181 -4.49 -9.19 -11.43
N VAL A 182 -3.51 -8.91 -10.59
CA VAL A 182 -2.83 -9.88 -9.73
C VAL A 182 -3.57 -9.93 -8.39
N ILE A 183 -4.21 -11.04 -8.10
CA ILE A 183 -4.93 -11.27 -6.84
C ILE A 183 -4.01 -12.03 -5.88
N GLY A 184 -3.49 -11.34 -4.88
CA GLY A 184 -2.55 -11.89 -3.91
C GLY A 184 -1.15 -11.31 -4.02
N GLU A 185 -0.15 -12.14 -3.75
CA GLU A 185 1.26 -11.76 -3.70
C GLU A 185 1.89 -11.87 -5.09
N ALA A 186 2.65 -10.86 -5.48
CA ALA A 186 3.06 -10.68 -6.87
C ALA A 186 4.43 -11.31 -7.20
N GLU A 187 5.24 -11.66 -6.23
CA GLU A 187 6.67 -11.95 -6.42
C GLU A 187 6.95 -13.14 -7.34
N GLU A 188 6.13 -14.19 -7.25
CA GLU A 188 6.27 -15.35 -8.16
C GLU A 188 5.43 -15.14 -9.43
N VAL A 189 4.19 -14.71 -9.28
CA VAL A 189 3.25 -14.59 -10.40
C VAL A 189 3.68 -13.54 -11.43
N ILE A 190 4.41 -12.50 -11.04
CA ILE A 190 4.93 -11.52 -12.00
C ILE A 190 5.96 -12.15 -12.94
N LEU A 191 6.75 -13.09 -12.47
CA LEU A 191 7.73 -13.80 -13.30
C LEU A 191 7.02 -14.74 -14.30
N GLU A 192 6.00 -15.48 -13.85
CA GLU A 192 5.15 -16.30 -14.72
C GLU A 192 4.42 -15.47 -15.78
N LEU A 193 3.93 -14.28 -15.39
CA LEU A 193 3.30 -13.34 -16.30
C LEU A 193 4.29 -12.83 -17.36
N LEU A 194 5.52 -12.49 -16.97
CA LEU A 194 6.57 -12.07 -17.91
C LEU A 194 6.87 -13.17 -18.94
N GLU A 195 7.02 -14.41 -18.50
CA GLU A 195 7.29 -15.55 -19.38
C GLU A 195 6.14 -15.77 -20.37
N ALA A 196 4.89 -15.71 -19.89
CA ALA A 196 3.71 -15.83 -20.73
C ALA A 196 3.60 -14.65 -21.73
N TYR A 197 3.89 -13.42 -21.29
CA TYR A 197 3.93 -12.25 -22.14
C TYR A 197 4.99 -12.38 -23.24
N GLN A 198 6.22 -12.74 -22.88
CA GLN A 198 7.32 -12.96 -23.84
C GLN A 198 6.97 -14.02 -24.89
N ALA A 199 6.36 -15.13 -24.46
CA ALA A 199 5.94 -16.22 -25.34
C ALA A 199 4.81 -15.82 -26.31
N THR A 200 3.99 -14.82 -25.96
CA THR A 200 2.79 -14.44 -26.72
C THR A 200 2.86 -13.03 -27.32
N ARG A 201 3.95 -12.30 -27.13
CA ARG A 201 4.13 -10.90 -27.53
C ARG A 201 3.76 -10.60 -28.98
N ALA A 202 4.05 -11.53 -29.90
CA ALA A 202 3.74 -11.39 -31.33
C ALA A 202 2.28 -11.75 -31.69
N LEU A 203 1.49 -12.19 -30.72
CA LEU A 203 0.09 -12.58 -30.95
C LEU A 203 -0.84 -11.38 -30.76
N PRO A 204 -2.05 -11.42 -31.34
CA PRO A 204 -3.09 -10.43 -31.07
C PRO A 204 -3.41 -10.31 -29.58
N ARG A 205 -3.76 -9.10 -29.12
CA ARG A 205 -4.01 -8.76 -27.69
C ARG A 205 -4.93 -9.76 -26.99
N GLU A 206 -6.00 -10.20 -27.66
CA GLU A 206 -6.92 -11.19 -27.08
C GLU A 206 -6.23 -12.53 -26.80
N ALA A 207 -5.36 -12.99 -27.70
CA ALA A 207 -4.61 -14.24 -27.54
C ALA A 207 -3.58 -14.13 -26.40
N GLN A 208 -2.91 -12.98 -26.28
CA GLN A 208 -2.04 -12.70 -25.14
C GLN A 208 -2.82 -12.80 -23.82
N LEU A 209 -3.97 -12.12 -23.71
CA LEU A 209 -4.81 -12.14 -22.51
C LEU A 209 -5.38 -13.53 -22.19
N ARG A 210 -5.73 -14.34 -23.20
CA ARG A 210 -6.16 -15.74 -23.02
C ARG A 210 -5.04 -16.61 -22.42
N ALA A 211 -3.80 -16.40 -22.83
CA ALA A 211 -2.68 -17.15 -22.29
C ALA A 211 -2.48 -16.90 -20.79
N LEU A 212 -2.77 -15.68 -20.31
CA LEU A 212 -2.66 -15.29 -18.89
C LEU A 212 -3.72 -15.96 -18.01
N LEU A 213 -4.85 -16.43 -18.54
CA LEU A 213 -5.89 -17.14 -17.76
C LEU A 213 -5.41 -18.45 -17.13
N ARG A 214 -4.29 -19.00 -17.61
CA ARG A 214 -3.71 -20.24 -17.08
C ARG A 214 -2.87 -20.05 -15.84
N ILE A 215 -2.54 -18.80 -15.51
CA ILE A 215 -1.70 -18.45 -14.37
C ILE A 215 -2.61 -18.22 -13.17
N GLU A 216 -2.38 -18.98 -12.10
CA GLU A 216 -3.13 -18.85 -10.84
C GLU A 216 -2.91 -17.45 -10.23
N GLY A 217 -3.97 -16.84 -9.75
CA GLY A 217 -3.96 -15.49 -9.17
C GLY A 217 -4.18 -14.37 -10.18
N LEU A 218 -4.25 -14.66 -11.48
CA LEU A 218 -4.58 -13.63 -12.46
C LEU A 218 -6.08 -13.56 -12.74
N TYR A 219 -6.61 -12.35 -12.70
CA TYR A 219 -7.97 -12.03 -13.10
C TYR A 219 -7.93 -11.12 -14.34
N VAL A 220 -8.55 -11.57 -15.44
CA VAL A 220 -8.62 -10.84 -16.72
C VAL A 220 -10.08 -10.39 -16.94
N PRO A 221 -10.46 -9.17 -16.56
CA PRO A 221 -11.86 -8.72 -16.47
C PRO A 221 -12.65 -8.88 -17.77
N ARG A 222 -12.00 -8.74 -18.93
CA ARG A 222 -12.59 -8.90 -20.28
C ARG A 222 -13.32 -10.22 -20.46
N PHE A 223 -12.87 -11.29 -19.79
CA PHE A 223 -13.44 -12.63 -19.93
C PHE A 223 -14.48 -12.98 -18.86
N TYR A 224 -15.00 -11.97 -18.18
CA TYR A 224 -16.01 -12.15 -17.14
C TYR A 224 -17.11 -11.11 -17.26
N ARG A 225 -18.34 -11.52 -16.89
CA ARG A 225 -19.51 -10.67 -16.87
C ARG A 225 -20.12 -10.64 -15.47
N PRO A 226 -20.40 -9.45 -14.89
CA PRO A 226 -21.16 -9.35 -13.67
C PRO A 226 -22.64 -9.72 -13.92
N GLU A 227 -23.23 -10.42 -12.97
CA GLU A 227 -24.64 -10.79 -12.95
C GLU A 227 -25.36 -9.97 -11.87
N TYR A 228 -26.59 -9.60 -12.15
CA TYR A 228 -27.43 -8.83 -11.23
C TYR A 228 -28.79 -9.50 -11.08
N THR A 229 -29.40 -9.37 -9.89
CA THR A 229 -30.79 -9.78 -9.64
C THR A 229 -31.76 -8.85 -10.39
N ARG A 230 -33.06 -9.19 -10.38
CA ARG A 230 -34.09 -8.33 -10.95
C ARG A 230 -34.22 -7.00 -10.21
N GLU A 231 -33.89 -6.99 -8.95
CA GLU A 231 -33.89 -5.84 -8.06
C GLU A 231 -32.63 -4.95 -8.25
N GLY A 232 -31.64 -5.42 -9.03
CA GLY A 232 -30.39 -4.71 -9.32
C GLY A 232 -29.26 -5.01 -8.35
N ASP A 233 -29.42 -6.00 -7.46
CA ASP A 233 -28.34 -6.42 -6.56
C ASP A 233 -27.30 -7.25 -7.31
N PHE A 234 -26.05 -7.09 -6.93
CA PHE A 234 -24.96 -7.90 -7.49
C PHE A 234 -25.11 -9.37 -7.09
N ALA A 235 -25.21 -10.26 -8.07
CA ALA A 235 -25.43 -11.70 -7.86
C ALA A 235 -24.16 -12.54 -8.03
N GLY A 236 -23.14 -12.03 -8.75
CA GLY A 236 -21.90 -12.76 -8.99
C GLY A 236 -21.21 -12.34 -10.27
N ILE A 237 -20.17 -13.09 -10.62
CA ILE A 237 -19.39 -12.91 -11.86
C ILE A 237 -19.31 -14.23 -12.59
N THR A 238 -19.67 -14.24 -13.88
CA THR A 238 -19.70 -15.44 -14.72
C THR A 238 -18.61 -15.39 -15.78
N PRO A 239 -17.81 -16.46 -15.95
CA PRO A 239 -16.87 -16.57 -17.07
C PRO A 239 -17.59 -16.54 -18.43
N LEU A 240 -17.04 -15.84 -19.40
CA LEU A 240 -17.57 -15.76 -20.77
C LEU A 240 -16.99 -16.81 -21.71
N ILE A 241 -15.87 -17.41 -21.35
CA ILE A 241 -15.16 -18.43 -22.13
C ILE A 241 -14.76 -19.59 -21.23
N ALA A 242 -14.62 -20.76 -21.83
CA ALA A 242 -14.34 -22.00 -21.07
C ALA A 242 -12.96 -22.01 -20.37
N GLU A 243 -12.01 -21.28 -20.92
CA GLU A 243 -10.64 -21.17 -20.37
C GLU A 243 -10.57 -20.28 -19.14
N ALA A 244 -11.56 -19.38 -18.92
CA ALA A 244 -11.60 -18.50 -17.77
C ALA A 244 -12.05 -19.27 -16.53
N PRO A 245 -11.25 -19.34 -15.45
CA PRO A 245 -11.62 -20.10 -14.27
C PRO A 245 -12.83 -19.47 -13.55
N PRO A 246 -13.78 -20.29 -13.06
CA PRO A 246 -14.98 -19.77 -12.38
C PRO A 246 -14.66 -19.13 -11.01
N ARG A 247 -13.48 -19.34 -10.49
CA ARG A 247 -12.98 -18.77 -9.24
C ARG A 247 -11.51 -18.42 -9.40
N ILE A 248 -11.14 -17.20 -9.04
CA ILE A 248 -9.76 -16.78 -8.95
C ILE A 248 -9.24 -17.12 -7.55
N GLN A 249 -8.24 -17.96 -7.49
CA GLN A 249 -7.53 -18.27 -6.26
C GLN A 249 -6.40 -17.27 -6.07
N ARG A 250 -6.34 -16.62 -4.90
CA ARG A 250 -5.27 -15.67 -4.63
C ARG A 250 -3.90 -16.35 -4.61
N ARG A 251 -2.89 -15.69 -5.15
CA ARG A 251 -1.51 -16.16 -5.07
C ARG A 251 -0.94 -15.97 -3.68
N ILE A 252 -0.18 -16.96 -3.22
CA ILE A 252 0.52 -16.97 -1.93
C ILE A 252 1.96 -17.39 -2.17
N VAL A 253 2.90 -16.57 -1.71
CA VAL A 253 4.33 -16.92 -1.70
C VAL A 253 4.64 -17.72 -0.45
N GLY A 254 5.15 -18.93 -0.62
CA GLY A 254 5.42 -19.85 0.50
C GLY A 254 6.56 -19.40 1.40
N THR A 255 7.60 -18.82 0.83
CA THR A 255 8.77 -18.27 1.53
C THR A 255 8.95 -16.81 1.15
N LEU A 256 9.20 -15.94 2.11
CA LEU A 256 9.45 -14.53 1.83
C LEU A 256 10.64 -14.36 0.88
N PRO A 257 10.55 -13.51 -0.14
CA PRO A 257 11.65 -13.28 -1.06
C PRO A 257 12.86 -12.66 -0.33
N PRO A 258 14.07 -12.77 -0.86
CA PRO A 258 15.23 -12.08 -0.31
C PRO A 258 14.98 -10.59 -0.16
N THR A 259 15.43 -10.00 0.95
CA THR A 259 15.31 -8.56 1.20
C THR A 259 16.02 -7.75 0.12
N PRO A 260 15.40 -6.70 -0.43
CA PRO A 260 16.11 -5.72 -1.25
C PRO A 260 17.16 -4.98 -0.40
N ILE A 261 18.43 -5.32 -0.57
CA ILE A 261 19.53 -4.70 0.21
C ILE A 261 19.87 -3.31 -0.34
N ARG A 262 19.95 -3.17 -1.67
CA ARG A 262 20.26 -1.91 -2.33
C ARG A 262 18.99 -1.10 -2.59
N GLN A 263 18.31 -0.73 -1.50
CA GLN A 263 17.10 0.08 -1.59
C GLN A 263 17.42 1.43 -2.22
N ILE A 264 16.49 1.93 -3.02
CA ILE A 264 16.66 3.23 -3.67
C ILE A 264 16.53 4.32 -2.61
N VAL A 265 17.51 5.20 -2.56
CA VAL A 265 17.55 6.34 -1.64
C VAL A 265 17.08 7.58 -2.37
N PRO A 266 15.95 8.18 -1.95
CA PRO A 266 15.39 9.35 -2.61
C PRO A 266 16.30 10.58 -2.49
N ASN A 267 16.26 11.47 -3.50
CA ASN A 267 16.99 12.72 -3.50
C ASN A 267 16.36 13.81 -2.61
N ILE A 268 15.15 13.57 -2.12
CA ILE A 268 14.40 14.50 -1.25
C ILE A 268 13.83 13.73 -0.06
N GLU A 269 13.53 14.43 1.02
CA GLU A 269 12.83 13.86 2.17
C GLU A 269 11.47 13.30 1.75
N THR A 270 11.21 12.04 2.10
CA THR A 270 9.96 11.30 1.84
C THR A 270 9.18 11.05 3.11
N THR A 271 7.98 10.47 3.00
CA THR A 271 7.12 10.17 4.17
C THR A 271 7.81 9.24 5.17
N HIS A 272 8.60 8.29 4.68
CA HIS A 272 9.40 7.36 5.49
C HIS A 272 10.84 7.32 4.98
N ASP A 273 11.65 8.27 5.45
CA ASP A 273 13.05 8.42 5.06
C ASP A 273 13.96 7.53 5.90
N ARG A 274 13.93 6.22 5.61
CA ARG A 274 14.68 5.18 6.32
C ARG A 274 14.76 3.90 5.49
N GLY A 275 15.75 3.06 5.80
CA GLY A 275 15.79 1.70 5.28
C GLY A 275 14.64 0.86 5.85
N VAL A 276 14.21 -0.16 5.13
CA VAL A 276 13.05 -0.98 5.51
C VAL A 276 13.35 -2.46 5.31
N ILE A 277 12.92 -3.30 6.27
CA ILE A 277 12.97 -4.76 6.16
C ILE A 277 11.64 -5.38 6.59
N GLU A 278 11.09 -6.27 5.75
CA GLU A 278 9.93 -7.08 6.11
C GLU A 278 10.39 -8.26 6.96
N ILE A 279 10.10 -8.20 8.27
CA ILE A 279 10.48 -9.26 9.21
C ILE A 279 9.46 -10.41 9.24
N GLN A 280 8.20 -10.09 8.93
CA GLN A 280 7.09 -11.02 8.97
C GLN A 280 5.98 -10.56 8.04
N ARG A 281 5.38 -11.48 7.29
CA ARG A 281 4.16 -11.26 6.49
C ARG A 281 3.03 -12.12 7.03
N GLY A 282 1.82 -11.54 7.06
CA GLY A 282 0.64 -12.16 7.64
C GLY A 282 0.47 -11.85 9.12
N CYS A 283 -0.66 -12.29 9.69
CA CYS A 283 -1.01 -12.10 11.09
C CYS A 283 -1.82 -13.30 11.59
N THR A 284 -1.46 -13.80 12.80
CA THR A 284 -2.18 -14.91 13.45
C THR A 284 -3.52 -14.50 14.03
N HIS A 285 -3.69 -13.20 14.33
CA HIS A 285 -4.92 -12.67 14.91
C HIS A 285 -6.05 -12.60 13.88
N GLY A 286 -7.25 -12.88 14.34
CA GLY A 286 -8.45 -12.94 13.48
C GLY A 286 -9.36 -11.73 13.66
N CYS A 287 -8.83 -10.50 13.78
CA CYS A 287 -9.63 -9.29 13.89
C CYS A 287 -10.63 -9.22 12.73
N ARG A 288 -11.94 -9.19 13.04
CA ARG A 288 -13.02 -9.37 12.06
C ARG A 288 -13.13 -8.27 11.02
N PHE A 289 -12.56 -7.10 11.30
CA PHE A 289 -12.53 -5.93 10.42
C PHE A 289 -11.27 -5.86 9.54
N CYS A 290 -10.21 -6.60 9.90
CA CYS A 290 -8.87 -6.37 9.34
C CYS A 290 -8.68 -7.13 8.02
N GLN A 291 -8.72 -6.43 6.90
CA GLN A 291 -8.47 -7.01 5.58
C GLN A 291 -7.03 -7.53 5.46
N ALA A 292 -6.03 -6.71 5.83
CA ALA A 292 -4.62 -7.10 5.77
C ALA A 292 -4.37 -8.41 6.53
N GLY A 293 -4.92 -8.55 7.75
CA GLY A 293 -4.78 -9.76 8.55
C GLY A 293 -5.42 -11.02 7.94
N VAL A 294 -6.29 -10.89 6.94
CA VAL A 294 -6.92 -12.02 6.22
C VAL A 294 -6.20 -12.32 4.92
N ILE A 295 -5.99 -11.28 4.10
CA ILE A 295 -5.49 -11.45 2.73
C ILE A 295 -3.99 -11.78 2.65
N THR A 296 -3.23 -11.57 3.73
CA THR A 296 -1.79 -11.87 3.78
C THR A 296 -1.44 -13.17 4.51
N ARG A 297 -2.42 -13.99 4.90
CA ARG A 297 -2.17 -15.31 5.50
C ARG A 297 -1.61 -16.29 4.48
N PRO A 298 -0.84 -17.31 4.93
CA PRO A 298 -0.40 -17.65 6.29
C PRO A 298 0.67 -16.68 6.81
N VAL A 299 1.02 -16.81 8.11
CA VAL A 299 2.16 -16.09 8.68
C VAL A 299 3.45 -16.73 8.19
N ARG A 300 4.38 -15.89 7.75
CA ARG A 300 5.76 -16.29 7.36
C ARG A 300 6.70 -15.30 7.99
N GLU A 301 7.66 -15.82 8.73
CA GLU A 301 8.67 -15.06 9.44
C GLU A 301 10.02 -15.21 8.76
N ARG A 302 10.81 -14.15 8.78
CA ARG A 302 12.21 -14.18 8.38
C ARG A 302 13.06 -14.52 9.61
N PRO A 303 14.03 -15.43 9.53
CA PRO A 303 14.87 -15.78 10.68
C PRO A 303 15.59 -14.55 11.27
N ALA A 304 15.71 -14.48 12.60
CA ALA A 304 16.34 -13.34 13.29
C ALA A 304 17.79 -13.09 12.83
N ALA A 305 18.55 -14.15 12.54
CA ALA A 305 19.92 -14.04 12.04
C ALA A 305 19.98 -13.41 10.64
N GLU A 306 19.02 -13.73 9.76
CA GLU A 306 18.91 -13.13 8.43
C GLU A 306 18.53 -11.64 8.56
N ILE A 307 17.54 -11.32 9.40
CA ILE A 307 17.12 -9.93 9.65
C ILE A 307 18.32 -9.10 10.15
N ALA A 308 19.06 -9.62 11.14
CA ALA A 308 20.21 -8.91 11.68
C ALA A 308 21.30 -8.67 10.63
N SER A 309 21.60 -9.65 9.79
CA SER A 309 22.54 -9.50 8.68
C SER A 309 22.07 -8.46 7.67
N ASP A 310 20.78 -8.51 7.29
CA ASP A 310 20.20 -7.63 6.28
C ASP A 310 20.13 -6.17 6.77
N VAL A 311 19.86 -5.94 8.06
CA VAL A 311 19.87 -4.58 8.67
C VAL A 311 21.21 -3.88 8.43
N PHE A 312 22.33 -4.56 8.67
CA PHE A 312 23.66 -3.99 8.45
C PHE A 312 23.99 -3.83 6.96
N ALA A 313 23.59 -4.79 6.15
CA ALA A 313 23.77 -4.73 4.71
C ALA A 313 23.00 -3.55 4.08
N ILE A 314 21.74 -3.33 4.51
CA ILE A 314 20.93 -2.18 4.07
C ILE A 314 21.59 -0.87 4.51
N ALA A 315 21.97 -0.73 5.79
CA ALA A 315 22.62 0.48 6.29
C ALA A 315 23.91 0.79 5.50
N ALA A 316 24.74 -0.21 5.22
CA ALA A 316 25.96 -0.06 4.44
C ALA A 316 25.68 0.30 2.97
N ALA A 317 24.62 -0.26 2.37
CA ALA A 317 24.29 -0.04 0.96
C ALA A 317 23.52 1.26 0.69
N THR A 318 22.88 1.84 1.72
CA THR A 318 22.00 3.02 1.57
C THR A 318 22.50 4.26 2.30
N GLY A 319 23.31 4.09 3.36
CA GLY A 319 23.70 5.16 4.26
C GLY A 319 22.62 5.58 5.28
N TYR A 320 21.48 4.88 5.34
CA TYR A 320 20.45 5.13 6.35
C TYR A 320 20.96 4.82 7.76
N ASN A 321 20.64 5.69 8.70
CA ASN A 321 20.93 5.51 10.12
C ASN A 321 19.71 5.03 10.93
N GLU A 322 18.58 4.78 10.27
CA GLU A 322 17.38 4.17 10.84
C GLU A 322 16.85 3.09 9.91
N ILE A 323 16.50 1.92 10.47
CA ILE A 323 15.85 0.83 9.75
C ILE A 323 14.47 0.56 10.38
N GLY A 324 13.43 0.62 9.55
CA GLY A 324 12.06 0.29 9.93
C GLY A 324 11.75 -1.19 9.69
N PHE A 325 11.19 -1.88 10.69
CA PHE A 325 10.73 -3.25 10.54
C PHE A 325 9.27 -3.28 10.10
N LEU A 326 8.98 -3.99 9.01
CA LEU A 326 7.62 -4.16 8.53
C LEU A 326 7.04 -5.50 8.99
N SER A 327 5.87 -5.41 9.61
CA SER A 327 4.99 -6.54 9.91
C SER A 327 3.60 -6.04 10.28
N LEU A 328 2.61 -6.92 10.32
CA LEU A 328 1.29 -6.60 10.87
C LEU A 328 1.24 -6.72 12.40
N SER A 329 2.22 -7.40 13.01
CA SER A 329 2.34 -7.57 14.46
C SER A 329 3.77 -7.96 14.83
N SER A 330 4.64 -6.97 15.00
CA SER A 330 6.08 -7.21 15.23
C SER A 330 6.37 -7.95 16.52
N ALA A 331 5.53 -7.76 17.55
CA ALA A 331 5.69 -8.43 18.83
C ALA A 331 5.33 -9.92 18.80
N ASP A 332 4.64 -10.40 17.77
CA ASP A 332 4.28 -11.82 17.60
C ASP A 332 5.38 -12.63 16.86
N HIS A 333 6.42 -11.98 16.37
CA HIS A 333 7.52 -12.67 15.72
C HIS A 333 8.23 -13.61 16.70
N THR A 334 8.38 -14.89 16.38
CA THR A 334 8.83 -15.93 17.30
C THR A 334 10.22 -15.69 17.89
N GLU A 335 11.11 -15.01 17.16
CA GLU A 335 12.49 -14.72 17.58
C GLU A 335 12.71 -13.23 17.91
N ILE A 336 11.66 -12.44 18.18
CA ILE A 336 11.77 -10.97 18.32
C ILE A 336 12.75 -10.57 19.44
N GLU A 337 12.73 -11.25 20.58
CA GLU A 337 13.62 -10.95 21.71
C GLU A 337 15.08 -11.20 21.35
N THR A 338 15.38 -12.33 20.72
CA THR A 338 16.72 -12.69 20.23
C THR A 338 17.21 -11.67 19.21
N LEU A 339 16.35 -11.27 18.26
CA LEU A 339 16.66 -10.26 17.26
C LEU A 339 17.05 -8.93 17.92
N LEU A 340 16.24 -8.46 18.85
CA LEU A 340 16.48 -7.18 19.51
C LEU A 340 17.75 -7.18 20.38
N GLN A 341 18.02 -8.28 21.10
CA GLN A 341 19.26 -8.42 21.86
C GLN A 341 20.49 -8.38 20.94
N THR A 342 20.43 -9.09 19.80
CA THR A 342 21.51 -9.10 18.81
C THR A 342 21.75 -7.70 18.24
N LEU A 343 20.69 -7.01 17.85
CA LEU A 343 20.80 -5.67 17.28
C LEU A 343 21.27 -4.61 18.28
N GLN A 344 20.82 -4.68 19.55
CA GLN A 344 21.26 -3.76 20.58
C GLN A 344 22.78 -3.77 20.79
N GLN A 345 23.38 -4.96 20.80
CA GLN A 345 24.81 -5.12 20.98
C GLN A 345 25.62 -4.54 19.81
N GLN A 346 25.13 -4.73 18.58
CA GLN A 346 25.87 -4.38 17.37
C GLN A 346 25.56 -2.95 16.89
N CYS A 347 24.32 -2.47 17.04
CA CYS A 347 23.91 -1.16 16.54
C CYS A 347 24.39 0.01 17.39
N ALA A 348 24.69 -0.21 18.69
CA ALA A 348 25.21 0.84 19.56
C ALA A 348 26.53 1.42 19.07
N GLU A 349 27.40 0.59 18.51
CA GLU A 349 28.70 0.99 17.96
C GLU A 349 28.56 1.78 16.65
N LEU A 350 27.50 1.49 15.86
CA LEU A 350 27.26 2.08 14.54
C LEU A 350 26.29 3.27 14.56
N HIS A 351 25.77 3.66 15.72
CA HIS A 351 24.72 4.69 15.86
C HIS A 351 23.49 4.43 14.96
N LEU A 352 23.18 3.16 14.71
CA LEU A 352 22.05 2.73 13.89
C LEU A 352 20.80 2.56 14.77
N GLY A 353 19.73 3.30 14.43
CA GLY A 353 18.43 3.18 15.06
C GLY A 353 17.54 2.18 14.34
N PHE A 354 16.56 1.62 15.05
CA PHE A 354 15.51 0.81 14.41
C PHE A 354 14.14 1.09 15.06
N SER A 355 13.08 0.89 14.25
CA SER A 355 11.71 1.15 14.67
C SER A 355 10.81 -0.04 14.42
N LEU A 356 9.93 -0.32 15.40
CA LEU A 356 8.89 -1.35 15.34
C LEU A 356 7.51 -0.68 15.33
N PRO A 357 6.87 -0.50 14.18
CA PRO A 357 5.64 0.29 14.09
C PRO A 357 4.39 -0.44 14.60
N SER A 358 4.35 -1.77 14.59
CA SER A 358 3.14 -2.57 14.84
C SER A 358 3.25 -3.36 16.12
N LEU A 359 3.16 -2.67 17.27
CA LEU A 359 3.19 -3.30 18.60
C LEU A 359 1.76 -3.54 19.10
N ARG A 360 1.47 -4.78 19.46
CA ARG A 360 0.23 -5.15 20.16
C ARG A 360 0.40 -5.06 21.67
N ILE A 361 -0.69 -4.75 22.37
CA ILE A 361 -0.72 -4.55 23.81
C ILE A 361 -0.46 -5.87 24.56
N ASP A 362 -1.02 -6.97 24.07
CA ASP A 362 -1.00 -8.30 24.67
C ASP A 362 0.34 -9.04 24.50
N ALA A 363 1.12 -8.68 23.50
CA ALA A 363 2.43 -9.30 23.21
C ALA A 363 3.62 -8.38 23.57
N PHE A 364 3.35 -7.20 24.12
CA PHE A 364 4.37 -6.20 24.39
C PHE A 364 5.04 -6.41 25.73
N SER A 365 6.36 -6.62 25.77
CA SER A 365 7.16 -6.42 26.98
C SER A 365 7.81 -5.04 26.92
N VAL A 366 7.81 -4.34 28.05
CA VAL A 366 8.41 -3.00 28.14
C VAL A 366 9.93 -3.06 27.99
N ALA A 367 10.54 -4.21 28.26
CA ALA A 367 11.94 -4.48 27.94
C ALA A 367 12.21 -4.37 26.42
N LEU A 368 11.24 -4.76 25.60
CA LEU A 368 11.28 -4.55 24.15
C LEU A 368 11.37 -3.06 23.78
N ALA A 369 10.59 -2.21 24.50
CA ALA A 369 10.61 -0.76 24.26
C ALA A 369 11.91 -0.09 24.66
N GLU A 370 12.57 -0.55 25.71
CA GLU A 370 13.85 0.00 26.15
C GLU A 370 14.95 -0.26 25.15
N GLY A 371 14.90 -1.42 24.49
CA GLY A 371 15.83 -1.77 23.42
C GLY A 371 15.71 -0.94 22.14
N LEU A 372 14.52 -0.37 21.91
CA LEU A 372 14.21 0.35 20.67
C LEU A 372 14.51 1.86 20.71
N THR A 373 14.70 2.43 21.88
CA THR A 373 14.82 3.88 22.03
C THR A 373 16.25 4.39 22.00
N GLY A 374 16.77 4.57 20.79
CA GLY A 374 17.75 5.64 20.58
C GLY A 374 17.08 7.01 20.82
N SER A 375 17.69 7.84 21.56
CA SER A 375 17.58 9.27 21.90
C SER A 375 16.27 10.07 21.80
N ARG A 376 15.18 9.68 21.11
CA ARG A 376 13.93 10.47 21.04
C ARG A 376 12.69 9.66 21.42
N LYS A 377 12.19 9.87 22.65
CA LYS A 377 10.90 9.33 23.12
C LYS A 377 9.74 10.16 22.57
N SER A 378 9.33 9.95 21.31
CA SER A 378 8.33 10.77 20.62
C SER A 378 6.88 10.46 20.99
N GLY A 379 6.57 9.27 21.48
CA GLY A 379 5.22 8.84 21.87
C GLY A 379 5.02 7.35 21.63
N PHE A 380 4.13 6.76 22.42
CA PHE A 380 3.74 5.36 22.30
C PHE A 380 2.38 5.24 21.63
N THR A 381 2.19 4.23 20.78
CA THR A 381 0.94 4.02 20.05
C THR A 381 0.34 2.67 20.42
N PHE A 382 -0.93 2.68 20.82
CA PHE A 382 -1.75 1.50 21.03
C PHE A 382 -3.02 1.56 20.19
N ALA A 383 -3.47 0.41 19.72
CA ALA A 383 -4.68 0.28 18.92
C ALA A 383 -5.68 -0.68 19.61
N PRO A 384 -6.38 -0.27 20.67
CA PRO A 384 -7.40 -1.10 21.28
C PRO A 384 -8.64 -1.27 20.37
N GLU A 385 -8.86 -0.38 19.41
CA GLU A 385 -9.93 -0.30 18.42
C GLU A 385 -11.32 -0.02 19.04
N ALA A 386 -11.62 -0.56 20.22
CA ALA A 386 -12.82 -0.31 20.99
C ALA A 386 -12.50 -0.17 22.48
N ALA A 387 -13.29 0.61 23.24
CA ALA A 387 -13.01 0.86 24.64
C ALA A 387 -13.57 -0.21 25.58
N THR A 388 -14.72 -0.79 25.27
CA THR A 388 -15.34 -1.85 26.09
C THR A 388 -14.80 -3.22 25.70
N GLU A 389 -14.61 -4.09 26.70
CA GLU A 389 -14.18 -5.48 26.45
C GLU A 389 -15.21 -6.27 25.64
N ALA A 390 -16.49 -5.99 25.83
CA ALA A 390 -17.56 -6.64 25.07
C ALA A 390 -17.40 -6.36 23.57
N LEU A 391 -17.15 -5.09 23.20
CA LEU A 391 -16.98 -4.70 21.81
C LEU A 391 -15.62 -5.20 21.25
N ARG A 392 -14.55 -5.19 22.08
CA ARG A 392 -13.27 -5.80 21.69
C ARG A 392 -13.40 -7.31 21.39
N ARG A 393 -14.13 -8.06 22.20
CA ARG A 393 -14.45 -9.47 21.92
C ARG A 393 -15.27 -9.63 20.64
N ARG A 394 -16.24 -8.72 20.41
CA ARG A 394 -17.05 -8.74 19.18
C ARG A 394 -16.21 -8.55 17.92
N ILE A 395 -15.22 -7.70 17.95
CA ILE A 395 -14.28 -7.50 16.81
C ILE A 395 -13.15 -8.54 16.77
N ASN A 396 -13.13 -9.49 17.68
CA ASN A 396 -12.08 -10.50 17.88
C ASN A 396 -10.68 -9.88 18.13
N LYS A 397 -10.65 -8.87 18.99
CA LYS A 397 -9.43 -8.24 19.50
C LYS A 397 -9.48 -8.21 21.02
N ASP A 398 -9.34 -9.40 21.63
CA ASP A 398 -9.56 -9.62 23.07
C ASP A 398 -8.38 -9.09 23.88
N ILE A 399 -8.42 -7.81 24.20
CA ILE A 399 -7.47 -7.09 25.05
C ILE A 399 -8.20 -6.70 26.33
N ARG A 400 -7.69 -7.10 27.50
CA ARG A 400 -8.26 -6.68 28.78
C ARG A 400 -7.93 -5.23 29.07
N THR A 401 -8.87 -4.53 29.67
CA THR A 401 -8.66 -3.12 30.05
C THR A 401 -7.53 -2.96 31.07
N GLU A 402 -7.43 -3.91 32.00
CA GLU A 402 -6.36 -3.94 33.03
C GLU A 402 -4.96 -4.04 32.42
N ASP A 403 -4.79 -4.85 31.37
CA ASP A 403 -3.50 -5.01 30.68
C ASP A 403 -3.10 -3.70 30.00
N LEU A 404 -4.06 -3.00 29.36
CA LEU A 404 -3.84 -1.69 28.76
C LEU A 404 -3.42 -0.64 29.80
N LEU A 405 -4.11 -0.59 30.96
CA LEU A 405 -3.81 0.36 32.02
C LEU A 405 -2.44 0.07 32.66
N THR A 406 -2.12 -1.19 32.88
CA THR A 406 -0.83 -1.64 33.42
C THR A 406 0.31 -1.24 32.49
N LEU A 407 0.21 -1.60 31.22
CA LEU A 407 1.21 -1.28 30.21
C LEU A 407 1.40 0.24 30.05
N ALA A 408 0.30 1.02 30.03
CA ALA A 408 0.40 2.47 29.98
C ALA A 408 1.14 3.03 31.21
N GLY A 409 0.91 2.47 32.40
CA GLY A 409 1.64 2.80 33.62
C GLY A 409 3.15 2.59 33.48
N GLU A 410 3.55 1.45 32.93
CA GLU A 410 4.95 1.13 32.69
C GLU A 410 5.60 2.08 31.66
N VAL A 411 4.89 2.39 30.56
CA VAL A 411 5.34 3.36 29.56
C VAL A 411 5.59 4.73 30.19
N PHE A 412 4.66 5.24 31.02
CA PHE A 412 4.82 6.53 31.69
C PHE A 412 5.95 6.53 32.73
N GLN A 413 6.13 5.45 33.51
CA GLN A 413 7.24 5.31 34.47
C GLN A 413 8.60 5.43 33.78
N ARG A 414 8.73 4.95 32.54
CA ARG A 414 9.97 5.01 31.75
C ARG A 414 10.18 6.36 31.06
N GLY A 415 9.30 7.33 31.31
CA GLY A 415 9.47 8.72 30.90
C GLY A 415 8.85 9.11 29.58
N TRP A 416 8.07 8.24 28.91
CA TRP A 416 7.19 8.68 27.84
C TRP A 416 6.11 9.60 28.38
N ARG A 417 5.69 10.59 27.58
CA ARG A 417 4.70 11.59 28.01
C ARG A 417 3.50 11.66 27.07
N THR A 418 3.60 11.09 25.90
CA THR A 418 2.50 11.05 24.92
C THR A 418 2.12 9.60 24.65
N LEU A 419 0.83 9.31 24.83
CA LEU A 419 0.22 8.04 24.46
C LEU A 419 -0.78 8.30 23.34
N LYS A 420 -0.61 7.62 22.21
CA LYS A 420 -1.52 7.66 21.06
C LYS A 420 -2.41 6.42 21.10
N LEU A 421 -3.72 6.63 20.96
CA LEU A 421 -4.71 5.58 20.98
C LEU A 421 -5.49 5.61 19.66
N TYR A 422 -5.60 4.45 19.01
CA TYR A 422 -6.45 4.29 17.84
C TYR A 422 -7.74 3.57 18.20
N PHE A 423 -8.86 4.16 17.79
CA PHE A 423 -10.20 3.60 17.94
C PHE A 423 -10.96 3.65 16.61
N MET A 424 -11.97 2.81 16.49
CA MET A 424 -12.99 2.90 15.45
C MET A 424 -14.36 3.20 16.07
N ILE A 425 -15.17 3.96 15.34
CA ILE A 425 -16.60 4.15 15.63
C ILE A 425 -17.44 3.70 14.43
N GLY A 426 -18.70 3.35 14.65
CA GLY A 426 -19.55 2.73 13.64
C GLY A 426 -19.37 1.22 13.54
N LEU A 427 -18.77 0.60 14.53
CA LEU A 427 -18.61 -0.85 14.60
C LEU A 427 -19.96 -1.58 14.71
N PRO A 428 -20.11 -2.80 14.15
CA PRO A 428 -21.32 -3.57 14.26
C PRO A 428 -21.74 -3.79 15.72
N GLY A 429 -22.99 -3.34 16.05
CA GLY A 429 -23.56 -3.46 17.39
C GLY A 429 -22.98 -2.52 18.45
N GLU A 430 -22.24 -1.48 18.03
CA GLU A 430 -21.73 -0.43 18.90
C GLU A 430 -22.84 0.49 19.39
N THR A 431 -22.84 0.81 20.68
CA THR A 431 -23.75 1.75 21.31
C THR A 431 -23.06 3.09 21.62
N ASP A 432 -23.84 4.10 22.02
CA ASP A 432 -23.26 5.38 22.44
C ASP A 432 -22.48 5.27 23.74
N GLU A 433 -22.85 4.32 24.61
CA GLU A 433 -22.11 4.00 25.83
C GLU A 433 -20.73 3.41 25.51
N ASP A 434 -20.61 2.58 24.47
CA ASP A 434 -19.31 2.07 24.00
C ASP A 434 -18.42 3.23 23.51
N VAL A 435 -19.00 4.21 22.84
CA VAL A 435 -18.28 5.40 22.37
C VAL A 435 -17.85 6.28 23.54
N LEU A 436 -18.72 6.51 24.53
CA LEU A 436 -18.40 7.27 25.75
C LEU A 436 -17.28 6.59 26.55
N ALA A 437 -17.26 5.27 26.58
CA ALA A 437 -16.19 4.51 27.25
C ALA A 437 -14.79 4.80 26.65
N ILE A 438 -14.70 5.28 25.39
CA ILE A 438 -13.42 5.77 24.81
C ILE A 438 -12.91 6.98 25.61
N ALA A 439 -13.80 7.90 25.94
CA ALA A 439 -13.45 9.09 26.70
C ALA A 439 -13.07 8.70 28.14
N ASP A 440 -13.82 7.83 28.78
CA ASP A 440 -13.53 7.35 30.15
C ASP A 440 -12.15 6.67 30.23
N LEU A 441 -11.85 5.79 29.28
CA LEU A 441 -10.55 5.13 29.18
C LEU A 441 -9.42 6.14 28.98
N ALA A 442 -9.60 7.14 28.11
CA ALA A 442 -8.62 8.19 27.85
C ALA A 442 -8.36 9.03 29.13
N HIS A 443 -9.41 9.36 29.90
CA HIS A 443 -9.29 10.05 31.17
C HIS A 443 -8.53 9.22 32.21
N GLU A 444 -8.80 7.92 32.28
CA GLU A 444 -8.08 7.04 33.23
C GLU A 444 -6.61 6.91 32.87
N LEU A 445 -6.28 6.69 31.62
CA LEU A 445 -4.90 6.63 31.13
C LEU A 445 -4.17 7.96 31.41
N ARG A 446 -4.84 9.10 31.19
CA ARG A 446 -4.24 10.40 31.53
C ARG A 446 -4.01 10.57 33.03
N ARG A 447 -4.93 10.11 33.87
CA ARG A 447 -4.78 10.14 35.34
C ARG A 447 -3.54 9.35 35.78
N ILE A 448 -3.36 8.14 35.22
CA ILE A 448 -2.15 7.32 35.46
C ILE A 448 -0.91 8.08 34.99
N GLY A 449 -0.94 8.63 33.79
CA GLY A 449 0.20 9.34 33.21
C GLY A 449 0.58 10.60 33.98
N VAL A 450 -0.40 11.38 34.46
CA VAL A 450 -0.13 12.56 35.31
C VAL A 450 0.51 12.16 36.64
N ARG A 451 0.06 11.06 37.22
CA ARG A 451 0.62 10.53 38.48
C ARG A 451 2.06 10.05 38.33
N LEU A 452 2.39 9.38 37.23
CA LEU A 452 3.70 8.72 37.01
C LEU A 452 4.66 9.57 36.15
N GLY A 453 4.17 10.24 35.14
CA GLY A 453 4.94 11.03 34.15
C GLY A 453 4.83 12.56 34.31
N GLY A 454 3.95 13.03 35.20
CA GLY A 454 3.77 14.44 35.53
C GLY A 454 2.74 15.16 34.64
N ARG A 455 2.51 16.46 34.94
CA ARG A 455 1.43 17.28 34.33
C ARG A 455 1.53 17.50 32.81
N LYS A 456 2.67 17.17 32.19
CA LYS A 456 2.88 17.29 30.73
C LYS A 456 2.42 16.05 29.96
N THR A 457 1.76 15.10 30.62
CA THR A 457 1.20 13.90 29.96
C THR A 457 0.05 14.28 29.02
N GLU A 458 0.13 13.76 27.79
CA GLU A 458 -0.87 13.96 26.75
C GLU A 458 -1.40 12.61 26.24
N ILE A 459 -2.70 12.53 26.02
CA ILE A 459 -3.38 11.41 25.36
C ILE A 459 -3.91 11.90 24.01
N HIS A 460 -3.41 11.29 22.93
CA HIS A 460 -3.91 11.54 21.59
C HIS A 460 -4.89 10.42 21.22
N VAL A 461 -6.14 10.75 20.98
CA VAL A 461 -7.20 9.83 20.58
C VAL A 461 -7.47 10.04 19.10
N SER A 462 -7.11 9.06 18.28
CA SER A 462 -7.36 9.05 16.85
C SER A 462 -8.49 8.07 16.56
N VAL A 463 -9.56 8.57 15.94
CA VAL A 463 -10.79 7.80 15.71
C VAL A 463 -11.05 7.70 14.22
N SER A 464 -11.14 6.48 13.72
CA SER A 464 -11.58 6.22 12.33
C SER A 464 -13.01 5.70 12.31
N THR A 465 -13.72 5.96 11.21
CA THR A 465 -15.01 5.33 10.96
C THR A 465 -14.78 3.92 10.41
N PHE A 466 -15.47 2.92 10.95
CA PHE A 466 -15.41 1.55 10.46
C PHE A 466 -15.90 1.45 9.03
N VAL A 467 -15.11 0.85 8.16
CA VAL A 467 -15.45 0.52 6.77
C VAL A 467 -15.45 -1.01 6.60
N PRO A 468 -16.56 -1.63 6.20
CA PRO A 468 -16.58 -3.05 5.88
C PRO A 468 -15.72 -3.34 4.64
N LYS A 469 -14.59 -4.00 4.83
CA LYS A 469 -13.65 -4.34 3.74
C LYS A 469 -13.93 -5.74 3.17
N PRO A 470 -13.75 -5.97 1.87
CA PRO A 470 -13.91 -7.28 1.24
C PRO A 470 -12.96 -8.31 1.84
N GLN A 471 -13.34 -9.57 1.80
CA GLN A 471 -12.62 -10.73 2.34
C GLN A 471 -12.53 -10.77 3.87
N THR A 472 -13.12 -9.81 4.60
CA THR A 472 -13.16 -9.82 6.07
C THR A 472 -14.43 -10.50 6.60
N ALA A 473 -14.41 -10.89 7.87
CA ALA A 473 -15.61 -11.42 8.52
C ALA A 473 -16.76 -10.39 8.58
N PHE A 474 -16.42 -9.09 8.60
CA PHE A 474 -17.39 -8.00 8.63
C PHE A 474 -17.73 -7.40 7.26
N GLN A 475 -17.34 -8.05 6.16
CA GLN A 475 -17.57 -7.53 4.80
C GLN A 475 -19.06 -7.28 4.47
N TRP A 476 -19.99 -7.98 5.14
CA TRP A 476 -21.43 -7.87 4.92
C TRP A 476 -22.15 -6.96 5.94
N GLU A 477 -21.41 -6.42 6.92
CA GLU A 477 -21.97 -5.49 7.90
C GLU A 477 -22.33 -4.15 7.25
N ALA A 478 -23.26 -3.41 7.87
CA ALA A 478 -23.64 -2.10 7.39
C ALA A 478 -22.53 -1.08 7.67
N PHE A 479 -22.37 -0.14 6.76
CA PHE A 479 -21.61 1.09 7.00
C PHE A 479 -22.53 2.08 7.72
N ALA A 480 -22.05 2.68 8.82
CA ALA A 480 -22.85 3.60 9.62
C ALA A 480 -23.16 4.90 8.87
N ASP A 481 -24.38 5.42 9.02
CA ASP A 481 -24.81 6.67 8.41
C ASP A 481 -24.11 7.89 9.01
N GLY A 482 -24.12 9.01 8.24
CA GLY A 482 -23.42 10.23 8.63
C GLY A 482 -23.98 10.90 9.89
N GLU A 483 -25.29 10.78 10.17
CA GLU A 483 -25.91 11.34 11.37
C GLU A 483 -25.41 10.61 12.64
N THR A 484 -25.38 9.28 12.58
CA THR A 484 -24.83 8.43 13.64
C THR A 484 -23.37 8.76 13.92
N ILE A 485 -22.53 8.87 12.88
CA ILE A 485 -21.11 9.16 13.04
C ILE A 485 -20.91 10.58 13.58
N ALA A 486 -21.60 11.58 13.05
CA ALA A 486 -21.51 12.97 13.53
C ALA A 486 -21.92 13.08 15.00
N ARG A 487 -23.00 12.41 15.42
CA ARG A 487 -23.45 12.37 16.81
C ARG A 487 -22.39 11.76 17.73
N ARG A 488 -21.79 10.63 17.34
CA ARG A 488 -20.73 9.94 18.09
C ARG A 488 -19.45 10.79 18.18
N GLN A 489 -19.05 11.44 17.10
CA GLN A 489 -17.93 12.39 17.13
C GLN A 489 -18.20 13.58 18.08
N ALA A 490 -19.44 14.09 18.09
CA ALA A 490 -19.83 15.16 19.02
C ALA A 490 -19.76 14.71 20.48
N LEU A 491 -20.20 13.49 20.80
CA LEU A 491 -20.06 12.91 22.15
C LEU A 491 -18.58 12.87 22.58
N LEU A 492 -17.71 12.34 21.76
CA LEU A 492 -16.26 12.27 22.06
C LEU A 492 -15.66 13.67 22.24
N PHE A 493 -16.00 14.60 21.35
CA PHE A 493 -15.49 15.96 21.43
C PHE A 493 -15.94 16.68 22.71
N GLN A 494 -17.16 16.47 23.17
CA GLN A 494 -17.66 17.04 24.41
C GLN A 494 -16.92 16.52 25.64
N HIS A 495 -16.60 15.23 25.68
CA HIS A 495 -15.99 14.58 26.84
C HIS A 495 -14.45 14.64 26.85
N LEU A 496 -13.81 14.90 25.72
CA LEU A 496 -12.35 14.99 25.60
C LEU A 496 -11.84 16.42 25.39
N ARG A 497 -12.63 17.42 25.79
CA ARG A 497 -12.20 18.82 25.79
C ARG A 497 -11.22 19.11 26.91
N GLY A 498 -10.16 19.88 26.60
CA GLY A 498 -9.28 20.43 27.61
C GLY A 498 -7.82 20.05 27.45
N ARG A 499 -6.99 20.55 28.38
CA ARG A 499 -5.54 20.32 28.36
C ARG A 499 -5.20 18.84 28.55
N GLY A 500 -4.30 18.33 27.71
CA GLY A 500 -3.78 16.98 27.78
C GLY A 500 -4.53 15.96 26.94
N PHE A 501 -5.51 16.38 26.15
CA PHE A 501 -6.14 15.56 25.13
C PHE A 501 -5.99 16.21 23.75
N LYS A 502 -5.74 15.37 22.75
CA LYS A 502 -5.82 15.71 21.34
C LYS A 502 -6.67 14.65 20.65
N VAL A 503 -7.78 15.09 20.05
CA VAL A 503 -8.71 14.21 19.35
C VAL A 503 -8.64 14.51 17.87
N SER A 504 -8.58 13.47 17.04
CA SER A 504 -8.63 13.57 15.59
C SER A 504 -9.50 12.46 15.01
N TRP A 505 -10.13 12.72 13.88
CA TRP A 505 -10.91 11.73 13.11
C TRP A 505 -10.86 12.02 11.62
N ASN A 506 -11.21 11.01 10.82
CA ASN A 506 -11.32 11.14 9.37
C ASN A 506 -12.62 11.87 9.01
N LYS A 507 -12.62 12.65 7.93
CA LYS A 507 -13.85 13.23 7.38
C LYS A 507 -14.80 12.11 6.95
N TYR A 508 -16.06 12.20 7.33
CA TYR A 508 -17.07 11.20 6.98
C TYR A 508 -17.24 11.08 5.45
N ALA A 509 -17.23 12.20 4.73
CA ALA A 509 -17.35 12.20 3.27
C ALA A 509 -16.27 11.34 2.60
N ALA A 510 -15.00 11.49 2.97
CA ALA A 510 -13.91 10.67 2.44
C ALA A 510 -14.09 9.19 2.78
N THR A 511 -14.51 8.88 4.02
CA THR A 511 -14.74 7.49 4.45
C THR A 511 -15.97 6.86 3.77
N SER A 512 -17.02 7.65 3.48
CA SER A 512 -18.20 7.14 2.76
C SER A 512 -17.86 6.78 1.30
N ILE A 513 -17.00 7.57 0.66
CA ILE A 513 -16.47 7.24 -0.67
C ILE A 513 -15.62 5.96 -0.61
N GLU A 514 -14.74 5.83 0.38
CA GLU A 514 -14.00 4.60 0.60
C GLU A 514 -14.93 3.40 0.74
N ALA A 515 -15.99 3.51 1.55
CA ALA A 515 -16.98 2.45 1.73
C ALA A 515 -17.72 2.09 0.43
N LEU A 516 -18.03 3.09 -0.39
CA LEU A 516 -18.63 2.89 -1.71
C LEU A 516 -17.68 2.15 -2.66
N LEU A 517 -16.45 2.63 -2.78
CA LEU A 517 -15.46 2.07 -3.70
C LEU A 517 -15.04 0.64 -3.30
N THR A 518 -14.82 0.40 -2.02
CA THR A 518 -14.34 -0.90 -1.52
C THR A 518 -15.39 -2.02 -1.63
N ARG A 519 -16.70 -1.66 -1.63
CA ARG A 519 -17.83 -2.60 -1.67
C ARG A 519 -18.56 -2.62 -3.02
N GLY A 520 -18.19 -1.74 -3.92
CA GLY A 520 -18.84 -1.57 -5.20
C GLY A 520 -18.56 -2.69 -6.19
N ASP A 521 -19.24 -2.61 -7.31
CA ASP A 521 -19.11 -3.53 -8.43
C ASP A 521 -18.74 -2.77 -9.72
N ARG A 522 -18.77 -3.45 -10.87
CA ARG A 522 -18.36 -2.91 -12.19
C ARG A 522 -19.12 -1.65 -12.60
N ARG A 523 -20.31 -1.39 -12.09
CA ARG A 523 -21.06 -0.15 -12.36
C ARG A 523 -20.33 1.10 -11.90
N LEU A 524 -19.42 0.97 -10.91
CA LEU A 524 -18.62 2.09 -10.43
C LEU A 524 -17.56 2.58 -11.41
N ASN A 525 -17.19 1.79 -12.41
CA ASN A 525 -16.23 2.25 -13.44
C ASN A 525 -16.69 3.56 -14.08
N ALA A 526 -17.96 3.67 -14.46
CA ALA A 526 -18.53 4.88 -15.04
C ALA A 526 -18.55 6.06 -14.04
N LEU A 527 -18.84 5.78 -12.76
CA LEU A 527 -18.82 6.80 -11.70
C LEU A 527 -17.39 7.33 -11.46
N ILE A 528 -16.41 6.43 -11.36
CA ILE A 528 -15.00 6.79 -11.14
C ILE A 528 -14.47 7.61 -12.32
N GLU A 529 -14.78 7.22 -13.55
CA GLU A 529 -14.41 7.97 -14.74
C GLU A 529 -15.06 9.36 -14.74
N ARG A 530 -16.33 9.46 -14.36
CA ARG A 530 -17.02 10.73 -14.26
C ARG A 530 -16.44 11.62 -13.16
N ALA A 531 -16.13 11.06 -12.00
CA ALA A 531 -15.47 11.78 -10.91
C ALA A 531 -14.10 12.34 -11.35
N TRP A 532 -13.31 11.51 -12.03
CA TRP A 532 -12.04 11.94 -12.62
C TRP A 532 -12.22 13.09 -13.63
N GLN A 533 -13.20 13.01 -14.55
CA GLN A 533 -13.52 14.09 -15.49
C GLN A 533 -13.90 15.40 -14.79
N LEU A 534 -14.56 15.32 -13.64
CA LEU A 534 -14.92 16.46 -12.80
C LEU A 534 -13.75 17.01 -11.96
N GLY A 535 -12.61 16.34 -11.95
CA GLY A 535 -11.40 16.82 -11.29
C GLY A 535 -11.04 16.12 -9.98
N ALA A 536 -11.77 15.08 -9.56
CA ALA A 536 -11.43 14.33 -8.35
C ALA A 536 -10.04 13.67 -8.46
N ARG A 537 -9.13 14.05 -7.57
CA ARG A 537 -7.73 13.56 -7.49
C ARG A 537 -7.18 13.77 -6.09
N PHE A 538 -6.21 12.96 -5.67
CA PHE A 538 -5.45 13.15 -4.43
C PHE A 538 -6.34 13.32 -3.19
N ASP A 539 -7.29 12.43 -2.97
CA ASP A 539 -8.28 12.49 -1.87
C ASP A 539 -9.27 13.66 -1.91
N ALA A 540 -9.21 14.52 -2.94
CA ALA A 540 -10.13 15.67 -3.12
C ALA A 540 -11.46 15.25 -3.75
N TRP A 541 -12.01 14.12 -3.33
CA TRP A 541 -13.30 13.62 -3.83
C TRP A 541 -14.48 14.43 -3.28
N ASP A 542 -14.34 14.96 -2.06
CA ASP A 542 -15.40 15.69 -1.37
C ASP A 542 -15.56 17.15 -1.82
N GLU A 543 -14.62 17.68 -2.61
CA GLU A 543 -14.68 19.05 -3.11
C GLU A 543 -15.56 19.23 -4.37
N TRP A 544 -15.96 18.10 -5.00
CA TRP A 544 -16.60 18.07 -6.31
C TRP A 544 -18.00 17.43 -6.31
N TRP A 545 -18.55 17.08 -5.14
CA TRP A 545 -19.87 16.45 -4.95
C TRP A 545 -20.89 17.40 -4.38
#